data_36c8917e5aa2a76856e1b7a4d4f1ef70
#
_entry.id   36c8917e5aa2a76856e1b7a4d4f1ef70
#
_cell.length_a   1.000
_cell.length_b   1.000
_cell.length_c   1.000
_cell.angle_alpha   90.00
_cell.angle_beta   90.00
_cell.angle_gamma   90.00
#
_symmetry.space_group_name_H-M   'P 1'
#
loop_
_entity.id
_entity.type
_entity.pdbx_description
1 polymer ?
#
loop_
_entity_poly.entity_id
_entity_poly.type
_entity_poly.pdbx_seq_one_letter_code
_entity_poly.pdbx_strand_id
1 'polypeptide(L)'
;VKDDNKVILEDKDLEIIGVPNVRYDDVTVIAQHMETGFWLSYKSYQVKKKGVGLVEEKRVILHEEGRMDDGCEFARSQDEEARTARVIRKCSALFNAFIAGLEVMVNTKSTATFLTDCNLTEMVGSLDDLNNYFVQPEEDLSHEDRQKFLKALRNRQDLFQEEGILNLILDMIDKMNVITSQGLLSSFAGEEAGDQWESISASLFQLLAAVIRGNHTNCSQFAQAQRLNWLFSKLGGE
;
A
#
# COMPACT_ATOMS: atom_id res chain seq x y z
N VAL A 1 -34.41 5.66 -36.98
CA VAL A 1 -33.93 4.35 -37.41
C VAL A 1 -33.10 3.83 -36.27
N LYS A 2 -33.65 2.89 -35.50
CA LYS A 2 -32.99 2.20 -34.40
C LYS A 2 -32.06 1.16 -35.02
N ASP A 3 -30.79 1.23 -34.72
CA ASP A 3 -29.84 0.16 -35.02
C ASP A 3 -29.85 -0.83 -33.85
N ASP A 4 -30.71 -1.84 -33.95
CA ASP A 4 -30.79 -2.96 -33.04
C ASP A 4 -29.82 -4.07 -33.51
N ASN A 5 -28.54 -3.85 -33.40
CA ASN A 5 -27.53 -4.91 -33.59
C ASN A 5 -26.88 -5.31 -32.26
N LYS A 6 -27.72 -5.54 -31.26
CA LYS A 6 -27.31 -6.28 -30.09
C LYS A 6 -27.44 -7.77 -30.43
N VAL A 7 -26.34 -8.42 -30.82
CA VAL A 7 -26.32 -9.88 -30.92
C VAL A 7 -26.46 -10.42 -29.50
N ILE A 8 -27.67 -10.78 -29.15
CA ILE A 8 -27.97 -11.53 -27.93
C ILE A 8 -27.56 -12.97 -28.27
N LEU A 9 -26.38 -13.37 -27.81
CA LEU A 9 -25.98 -14.78 -27.83
C LEU A 9 -26.94 -15.53 -26.90
N GLU A 10 -27.66 -16.51 -27.44
CA GLU A 10 -28.49 -17.39 -26.62
C GLU A 10 -27.58 -18.26 -25.73
N ASP A 11 -28.06 -18.65 -24.55
CA ASP A 11 -27.27 -19.46 -23.58
C ASP A 11 -26.66 -20.74 -24.20
N LYS A 12 -27.29 -21.27 -25.26
CA LYS A 12 -26.80 -22.43 -26.02
C LYS A 12 -25.54 -22.11 -26.84
N ASP A 13 -25.38 -20.88 -27.33
CA ASP A 13 -24.22 -20.47 -28.11
C ASP A 13 -23.00 -20.29 -27.20
N LEU A 14 -23.23 -19.91 -25.94
CA LEU A 14 -22.19 -19.82 -24.92
C LEU A 14 -21.63 -21.18 -24.51
N GLU A 15 -22.46 -22.23 -24.49
CA GLU A 15 -22.03 -23.61 -24.24
C GLU A 15 -21.15 -24.18 -25.38
N ILE A 16 -21.39 -23.75 -26.63
CA ILE A 16 -20.61 -24.22 -27.79
C ILE A 16 -19.26 -23.48 -27.92
N ILE A 17 -19.21 -22.21 -27.52
CA ILE A 17 -18.00 -21.39 -27.64
C ILE A 17 -17.04 -21.67 -26.47
N GLY A 18 -17.54 -22.29 -25.39
CA GLY A 18 -16.80 -22.49 -24.15
C GLY A 18 -16.64 -21.20 -23.33
N VAL A 19 -16.30 -21.36 -22.05
CA VAL A 19 -16.02 -20.22 -21.18
C VAL A 19 -14.73 -19.54 -21.68
N PRO A 20 -14.75 -18.24 -22.00
CA PRO A 20 -13.54 -17.53 -22.41
C PRO A 20 -12.48 -17.69 -21.34
N ASN A 21 -11.37 -18.33 -21.67
CA ASN A 21 -10.28 -18.55 -20.75
C ASN A 21 -9.22 -17.50 -20.97
N VAL A 22 -9.16 -16.50 -20.08
CA VAL A 22 -8.14 -15.46 -20.12
C VAL A 22 -6.83 -16.08 -19.63
N ARG A 23 -5.83 -16.13 -20.50
CA ARG A 23 -4.49 -16.63 -20.20
C ARG A 23 -3.50 -15.48 -20.17
N TYR A 24 -2.41 -15.67 -19.41
CA TYR A 24 -1.29 -14.75 -19.43
C TYR A 24 -0.57 -14.83 -20.79
N ASP A 25 -0.16 -13.67 -21.28
CA ASP A 25 0.70 -13.47 -22.48
C ASP A 25 0.14 -14.04 -23.82
N ASP A 26 -1.13 -14.45 -23.85
CA ASP A 26 -1.70 -15.16 -25.00
C ASP A 26 -3.01 -14.53 -25.51
N VAL A 27 -3.61 -13.65 -24.77
CA VAL A 27 -4.93 -13.07 -25.12
C VAL A 27 -4.93 -11.56 -24.91
N THR A 28 -5.22 -10.83 -25.97
CA THR A 28 -5.53 -9.40 -25.87
C THR A 28 -6.97 -9.22 -25.41
N VAL A 29 -7.14 -8.49 -24.33
CA VAL A 29 -8.44 -8.21 -23.71
C VAL A 29 -8.73 -6.71 -23.70
N ILE A 30 -10.00 -6.34 -23.73
CA ILE A 30 -10.47 -4.98 -23.48
C ILE A 30 -11.22 -5.01 -22.16
N ALA A 31 -10.76 -4.20 -21.19
CA ALA A 31 -11.29 -4.22 -19.83
C ALA A 31 -12.34 -3.12 -19.62
N GLN A 32 -13.51 -3.51 -19.06
CA GLN A 32 -14.57 -2.58 -18.70
C GLN A 32 -14.81 -2.61 -17.19
N HIS A 33 -14.92 -1.44 -16.57
CA HIS A 33 -15.25 -1.33 -15.16
C HIS A 33 -16.75 -1.56 -14.96
N MET A 34 -17.10 -2.60 -14.21
CA MET A 34 -18.47 -3.10 -14.07
C MET A 34 -19.46 -2.09 -13.52
N GLU A 35 -19.05 -1.29 -12.52
CA GLU A 35 -19.96 -0.35 -11.85
C GLU A 35 -20.20 0.93 -12.67
N THR A 36 -19.16 1.43 -13.34
CA THR A 36 -19.25 2.70 -14.08
C THR A 36 -19.53 2.51 -15.57
N GLY A 37 -19.33 1.31 -16.10
CA GLY A 37 -19.42 1.03 -17.53
C GLY A 37 -18.30 1.61 -18.38
N PHE A 38 -17.33 2.30 -17.79
CA PHE A 38 -16.20 2.87 -18.52
C PHE A 38 -15.16 1.82 -18.90
N TRP A 39 -14.48 2.07 -20.00
CA TRP A 39 -13.44 1.21 -20.54
C TRP A 39 -12.06 1.69 -20.14
N LEU A 40 -11.19 0.74 -19.79
CA LEU A 40 -9.78 1.01 -19.52
C LEU A 40 -9.10 1.39 -20.84
N SER A 41 -8.48 2.54 -20.87
CA SER A 41 -7.79 3.09 -22.03
C SER A 41 -6.49 3.77 -21.61
N TYR A 42 -5.71 4.26 -22.54
CA TYR A 42 -4.54 5.06 -22.22
C TYR A 42 -4.42 6.27 -23.17
N LYS A 43 -3.74 7.29 -22.68
CA LYS A 43 -3.38 8.45 -23.46
C LYS A 43 -1.87 8.66 -23.43
N SER A 44 -1.29 8.81 -24.60
CA SER A 44 0.14 9.06 -24.75
C SER A 44 0.44 10.56 -24.65
N TYR A 45 1.50 10.88 -23.91
CA TYR A 45 2.01 12.24 -23.75
C TYR A 45 3.50 12.25 -24.07
N GLN A 46 3.94 13.28 -24.81
CA GLN A 46 5.37 13.50 -24.97
C GLN A 46 5.89 14.34 -23.81
N VAL A 47 6.77 13.77 -23.01
CA VAL A 47 7.40 14.43 -21.86
C VAL A 47 8.89 14.61 -22.13
N LYS A 48 9.36 15.83 -21.92
CA LYS A 48 10.80 16.14 -22.07
C LYS A 48 11.53 15.76 -20.78
N LYS A 49 12.30 14.65 -20.81
CA LYS A 49 13.15 14.26 -19.67
C LYS A 49 14.55 14.84 -19.82
N LYS A 50 15.06 15.43 -18.72
CA LYS A 50 16.40 16.03 -18.67
C LYS A 50 17.46 14.94 -18.93
N GLY A 51 18.25 15.10 -19.99
CA GLY A 51 19.32 14.14 -20.38
C GLY A 51 18.91 12.99 -21.31
N VAL A 52 17.61 12.77 -21.56
CA VAL A 52 17.12 11.66 -22.42
C VAL A 52 16.36 12.17 -23.66
N GLY A 53 15.90 13.42 -23.66
CA GLY A 53 15.11 14.00 -24.75
C GLY A 53 13.60 13.83 -24.55
N LEU A 54 12.86 13.76 -25.66
CA LEU A 54 11.41 13.51 -25.67
C LEU A 54 11.15 12.02 -25.44
N VAL A 55 10.41 11.71 -24.38
CA VAL A 55 9.98 10.35 -24.04
C VAL A 55 8.46 10.31 -24.09
N GLU A 56 7.91 9.27 -24.68
CA GLU A 56 6.48 9.01 -24.67
C GLU A 56 6.10 8.36 -23.34
N GLU A 57 5.22 9.02 -22.58
CA GLU A 57 4.61 8.47 -21.38
C GLU A 57 3.15 8.14 -21.65
N LYS A 58 2.73 6.93 -21.28
CA LYS A 58 1.34 6.50 -21.36
C LYS A 58 0.70 6.64 -19.98
N ARG A 59 -0.46 7.29 -19.94
CA ARG A 59 -1.25 7.38 -18.71
C ARG A 59 -2.57 6.66 -18.90
N VAL A 60 -2.92 5.86 -17.93
CA VAL A 60 -4.19 5.16 -17.90
C VAL A 60 -5.31 6.17 -17.70
N ILE A 61 -6.37 6.01 -18.48
CA ILE A 61 -7.59 6.80 -18.42
C ILE A 61 -8.79 5.86 -18.48
N LEU A 62 -9.97 6.36 -18.11
CA LEU A 62 -11.24 5.71 -18.36
C LEU A 62 -11.95 6.45 -19.50
N HIS A 63 -12.54 5.70 -20.42
CA HIS A 63 -13.25 6.23 -21.58
C HIS A 63 -14.67 5.66 -21.66
N GLU A 64 -15.62 6.45 -22.16
CA GLU A 64 -17.02 6.02 -22.27
C GLU A 64 -17.22 4.93 -23.32
N GLU A 65 -16.39 4.93 -24.36
CA GLU A 65 -16.44 3.96 -25.45
C GLU A 65 -15.17 3.12 -25.49
N GLY A 66 -15.32 1.80 -25.62
CA GLY A 66 -14.21 0.88 -25.85
C GLY A 66 -13.66 1.05 -27.27
N ARG A 67 -12.32 1.08 -27.38
CA ARG A 67 -11.62 1.21 -28.68
C ARG A 67 -10.85 -0.07 -28.96
N MET A 68 -10.76 -0.43 -30.23
CA MET A 68 -9.98 -1.61 -30.64
C MET A 68 -8.51 -1.51 -30.26
N ASP A 69 -7.96 -0.27 -30.18
CA ASP A 69 -6.57 -0.01 -29.83
C ASP A 69 -6.30 -0.03 -28.33
N ASP A 70 -7.35 -0.14 -27.48
CA ASP A 70 -7.24 -0.20 -26.02
C ASP A 70 -6.97 -1.62 -25.50
N GLY A 71 -6.62 -2.54 -26.39
CA GLY A 71 -6.28 -3.91 -26.02
C GLY A 71 -5.09 -3.96 -25.06
N CYS A 72 -5.23 -4.73 -24.01
CA CYS A 72 -4.18 -5.01 -23.03
C CYS A 72 -3.97 -6.51 -22.87
N GLU A 73 -2.79 -6.90 -22.47
CA GLU A 73 -2.42 -8.28 -22.20
C GLU A 73 -2.19 -8.46 -20.69
N PHE A 74 -2.61 -9.60 -20.17
CA PHE A 74 -2.28 -9.97 -18.80
C PHE A 74 -0.94 -10.68 -18.77
N ALA A 75 0.07 -10.00 -18.25
CA ALA A 75 1.34 -10.64 -17.94
C ALA A 75 1.33 -11.19 -16.50
N ARG A 76 2.10 -12.26 -16.27
CA ARG A 76 2.31 -12.74 -14.92
C ARG A 76 3.12 -11.69 -14.15
N SER A 77 2.62 -11.27 -12.99
CA SER A 77 3.38 -10.38 -12.11
C SER A 77 4.71 -11.04 -11.71
N GLN A 78 5.75 -10.24 -11.57
CA GLN A 78 7.03 -10.73 -11.05
C GLN A 78 6.82 -11.27 -9.62
N ASP A 79 7.58 -12.29 -9.23
CA ASP A 79 7.44 -12.91 -7.90
C ASP A 79 7.59 -11.90 -6.75
N GLU A 80 8.47 -10.92 -6.92
CA GLU A 80 8.67 -9.84 -5.96
C GLU A 80 7.44 -8.95 -5.80
N GLU A 81 6.78 -8.56 -6.89
CA GLU A 81 5.56 -7.75 -6.86
C GLU A 81 4.39 -8.50 -6.22
N ALA A 82 4.22 -9.78 -6.59
CA ALA A 82 3.20 -10.64 -6.00
C ALA A 82 3.43 -10.86 -4.50
N ARG A 83 4.70 -10.97 -4.09
CA ARG A 83 5.09 -11.06 -2.69
C ARG A 83 4.78 -9.77 -1.94
N THR A 84 5.16 -8.62 -2.50
CA THR A 84 4.89 -7.31 -1.93
C THR A 84 3.39 -7.06 -1.78
N ALA A 85 2.58 -7.37 -2.78
CA ALA A 85 1.13 -7.25 -2.71
C ALA A 85 0.49 -8.11 -1.60
N ARG A 86 1.03 -9.29 -1.33
CA ARG A 86 0.58 -10.12 -0.19
C ARG A 86 0.95 -9.51 1.15
N VAL A 87 2.17 -8.98 1.28
CA VAL A 87 2.63 -8.28 2.48
C VAL A 87 1.74 -7.06 2.74
N ILE A 88 1.51 -6.22 1.74
CA ILE A 88 0.66 -5.03 1.83
C ILE A 88 -0.74 -5.39 2.32
N ARG A 89 -1.39 -6.40 1.73
CA ARG A 89 -2.74 -6.80 2.16
C ARG A 89 -2.79 -7.26 3.61
N LYS A 90 -1.80 -8.06 4.04
CA LYS A 90 -1.70 -8.51 5.43
C LYS A 90 -1.52 -7.32 6.38
N CYS A 91 -0.59 -6.42 6.07
CA CYS A 91 -0.33 -5.22 6.88
C CYS A 91 -1.53 -4.29 6.94
N SER A 92 -2.17 -4.02 5.80
CA SER A 92 -3.35 -3.15 5.73
C SER A 92 -4.48 -3.67 6.63
N ALA A 93 -4.76 -4.98 6.59
CA ALA A 93 -5.78 -5.58 7.44
C ALA A 93 -5.44 -5.45 8.93
N LEU A 94 -4.18 -5.77 9.30
CA LEU A 94 -3.72 -5.69 10.68
C LEU A 94 -3.74 -4.24 11.22
N PHE A 95 -3.24 -3.29 10.43
CA PHE A 95 -3.17 -1.88 10.82
C PHE A 95 -4.56 -1.26 10.96
N ASN A 96 -5.47 -1.55 10.04
CA ASN A 96 -6.86 -1.09 10.16
C ASN A 96 -7.56 -1.68 11.38
N ALA A 97 -7.35 -2.96 11.69
CA ALA A 97 -7.91 -3.57 12.90
C ALA A 97 -7.34 -2.92 14.17
N PHE A 98 -6.03 -2.66 14.20
CA PHE A 98 -5.37 -1.99 15.30
C PHE A 98 -5.88 -0.55 15.49
N ILE A 99 -5.99 0.22 14.41
CA ILE A 99 -6.55 1.59 14.43
C ILE A 99 -7.98 1.58 14.97
N ALA A 100 -8.82 0.66 14.51
CA ALA A 100 -10.20 0.54 15.01
C ALA A 100 -10.22 0.24 16.52
N GLY A 101 -9.34 -0.64 16.99
CA GLY A 101 -9.17 -0.91 18.42
C GLY A 101 -8.76 0.32 19.23
N LEU A 102 -7.80 1.10 18.71
CA LEU A 102 -7.38 2.37 19.34
C LEU A 102 -8.53 3.39 19.40
N GLU A 103 -9.35 3.48 18.36
CA GLU A 103 -10.53 4.36 18.36
C GLU A 103 -11.56 3.96 19.43
N VAL A 104 -11.83 2.67 19.56
CA VAL A 104 -12.69 2.17 20.62
C VAL A 104 -12.13 2.55 21.98
N MET A 105 -10.82 2.37 22.20
CA MET A 105 -10.17 2.71 23.45
C MET A 105 -10.26 4.19 23.80
N VAL A 106 -10.04 5.08 22.83
CA VAL A 106 -10.19 6.53 23.01
C VAL A 106 -11.64 6.91 23.36
N ASN A 107 -12.62 6.32 22.65
CA ASN A 107 -14.02 6.64 22.79
C ASN A 107 -14.60 6.10 24.12
N THR A 108 -14.23 4.90 24.53
CA THR A 108 -14.72 4.25 25.76
C THR A 108 -13.91 4.62 26.99
N LYS A 109 -12.73 5.20 26.81
CA LYS A 109 -11.73 5.44 27.87
C LYS A 109 -11.41 4.17 28.67
N SER A 110 -11.44 3.01 28.00
CA SER A 110 -11.21 1.70 28.59
C SER A 110 -10.27 0.89 27.72
N THR A 111 -9.31 0.22 28.35
CA THR A 111 -8.35 -0.67 27.71
C THR A 111 -8.84 -2.12 27.63
N ALA A 112 -9.87 -2.48 28.39
CA ALA A 112 -10.28 -3.87 28.53
C ALA A 112 -10.70 -4.52 27.20
N THR A 113 -11.53 -3.85 26.40
CA THR A 113 -11.97 -4.35 25.10
C THR A 113 -10.80 -4.41 24.10
N PHE A 114 -9.94 -3.38 24.10
CA PHE A 114 -8.78 -3.32 23.24
C PHE A 114 -7.83 -4.51 23.48
N LEU A 115 -7.48 -4.81 24.71
CA LEU A 115 -6.60 -5.92 25.07
C LEU A 115 -7.22 -7.31 24.76
N THR A 116 -8.54 -7.40 24.69
CA THR A 116 -9.23 -8.64 24.30
C THR A 116 -9.22 -8.83 22.79
N ASP A 117 -9.40 -7.75 22.03
CA ASP A 117 -9.63 -7.81 20.59
C ASP A 117 -8.32 -7.61 19.78
N CYS A 118 -7.32 -6.94 20.37
CA CYS A 118 -6.04 -6.66 19.71
C CYS A 118 -4.91 -7.49 20.34
N ASN A 119 -4.27 -8.30 19.50
CA ASN A 119 -3.10 -9.08 19.88
C ASN A 119 -1.83 -8.23 19.72
N LEU A 120 -1.34 -7.63 20.82
CA LEU A 120 -0.14 -6.79 20.81
C LEU A 120 1.12 -7.58 20.40
N THR A 121 1.24 -8.85 20.81
CA THR A 121 2.37 -9.70 20.44
C THR A 121 2.42 -9.93 18.93
N GLU A 122 1.28 -10.17 18.29
CA GLU A 122 1.18 -10.30 16.84
C GLU A 122 1.55 -8.99 16.13
N MET A 123 1.14 -7.86 16.70
CA MET A 123 1.47 -6.54 16.16
C MET A 123 2.97 -6.28 16.24
N VAL A 124 3.61 -6.55 17.37
CA VAL A 124 5.09 -6.43 17.52
C VAL A 124 5.79 -7.31 16.50
N GLY A 125 5.47 -8.61 16.43
CA GLY A 125 6.10 -9.51 15.47
C GLY A 125 5.90 -9.10 14.01
N SER A 126 4.71 -8.59 13.65
CA SER A 126 4.43 -8.10 12.30
C SER A 126 5.20 -6.82 11.95
N LEU A 127 5.40 -5.92 12.90
CA LEU A 127 6.21 -4.73 12.70
C LEU A 127 7.70 -5.06 12.58
N ASP A 128 8.19 -6.03 13.34
CA ASP A 128 9.57 -6.52 13.22
C ASP A 128 9.81 -7.16 11.85
N ASP A 129 8.88 -8.00 11.38
CA ASP A 129 8.92 -8.58 10.04
C ASP A 129 8.96 -7.50 8.96
N LEU A 130 8.18 -6.43 9.12
CA LEU A 130 8.15 -5.30 8.18
C LEU A 130 9.45 -4.48 8.23
N ASN A 131 9.98 -4.19 9.39
CA ASN A 131 11.25 -3.50 9.53
C ASN A 131 12.38 -4.30 8.85
N ASN A 132 12.39 -5.63 9.01
CA ASN A 132 13.32 -6.52 8.31
C ASN A 132 13.06 -6.54 6.78
N TYR A 133 11.82 -6.43 6.34
CA TYR A 133 11.47 -6.38 4.92
C TYR A 133 12.01 -5.14 4.21
N PHE A 134 12.18 -4.03 4.93
CA PHE A 134 12.75 -2.77 4.44
C PHE A 134 14.21 -2.55 4.84
N VAL A 135 14.90 -3.57 5.32
CA VAL A 135 16.31 -3.44 5.70
C VAL A 135 17.16 -2.95 4.52
N GLN A 136 18.13 -2.11 4.82
CA GLN A 136 19.09 -1.65 3.82
C GLN A 136 20.08 -2.77 3.46
N PRO A 137 20.60 -2.79 2.22
CA PRO A 137 21.60 -3.78 1.83
C PRO A 137 22.88 -3.64 2.67
N GLU A 138 23.50 -4.77 2.96
CA GLU A 138 24.79 -4.82 3.62
C GLU A 138 25.88 -4.09 2.81
N GLU A 139 26.88 -3.55 3.52
CA GLU A 139 27.95 -2.79 2.89
C GLU A 139 28.88 -3.66 2.05
N ASP A 140 29.00 -4.95 2.39
CA ASP A 140 29.90 -5.92 1.75
C ASP A 140 29.39 -6.48 0.42
N LEU A 141 28.18 -6.11 0.00
CA LEU A 141 27.61 -6.56 -1.28
C LEU A 141 28.37 -5.97 -2.47
N SER A 142 28.50 -6.75 -3.54
CA SER A 142 29.00 -6.24 -4.81
C SER A 142 28.20 -5.02 -5.28
N HIS A 143 28.83 -4.09 -6.00
CA HIS A 143 28.14 -2.89 -6.50
C HIS A 143 26.88 -3.25 -7.31
N GLU A 144 26.93 -4.30 -8.13
CA GLU A 144 25.82 -4.74 -8.96
C GLU A 144 24.67 -5.31 -8.13
N ASP A 145 24.97 -6.17 -7.15
CA ASP A 145 23.95 -6.77 -6.28
C ASP A 145 23.33 -5.72 -5.36
N ARG A 146 24.13 -4.78 -4.86
CA ARG A 146 23.64 -3.64 -4.09
C ARG A 146 22.67 -2.79 -4.91
N GLN A 147 22.94 -2.53 -6.19
CA GLN A 147 22.04 -1.76 -7.04
C GLN A 147 20.73 -2.51 -7.32
N LYS A 148 20.79 -3.82 -7.55
CA LYS A 148 19.58 -4.67 -7.69
C LYS A 148 18.73 -4.63 -6.42
N PHE A 149 19.38 -4.76 -5.25
CA PHE A 149 18.69 -4.73 -3.96
C PHE A 149 18.03 -3.35 -3.71
N LEU A 150 18.74 -2.25 -3.94
CA LEU A 150 18.20 -0.90 -3.77
C LEU A 150 17.04 -0.61 -4.72
N LYS A 151 17.07 -1.16 -5.94
CA LYS A 151 15.95 -1.05 -6.88
C LYS A 151 14.71 -1.79 -6.35
N ALA A 152 14.88 -3.03 -5.88
CA ALA A 152 13.79 -3.81 -5.30
C ALA A 152 13.23 -3.13 -4.05
N LEU A 153 14.10 -2.60 -3.19
CA LEU A 153 13.69 -1.85 -2.00
C LEU A 153 12.87 -0.60 -2.35
N ARG A 154 13.28 0.17 -3.35
CA ARG A 154 12.52 1.35 -3.80
C ARG A 154 11.14 0.95 -4.34
N ASN A 155 11.05 -0.10 -5.13
CA ASN A 155 9.77 -0.60 -5.63
C ASN A 155 8.83 -1.00 -4.48
N ARG A 156 9.34 -1.64 -3.42
CA ARG A 156 8.56 -1.96 -2.22
C ARG A 156 8.07 -0.69 -1.52
N GLN A 157 8.95 0.30 -1.35
CA GLN A 157 8.62 1.58 -0.73
C GLN A 157 7.54 2.34 -1.53
N ASP A 158 7.67 2.36 -2.86
CA ASP A 158 6.71 3.01 -3.76
C ASP A 158 5.33 2.35 -3.65
N LEU A 159 5.27 1.01 -3.72
CA LEU A 159 4.02 0.26 -3.58
C LEU A 159 3.36 0.47 -2.21
N PHE A 160 4.13 0.48 -1.12
CA PHE A 160 3.60 0.76 0.22
C PHE A 160 3.01 2.16 0.34
N GLN A 161 3.62 3.14 -0.33
CA GLN A 161 3.13 4.50 -0.35
C GLN A 161 1.88 4.63 -1.23
N GLU A 162 1.87 4.03 -2.43
CA GLU A 162 0.74 4.04 -3.36
C GLU A 162 -0.51 3.38 -2.76
N GLU A 163 -0.34 2.29 -2.02
CA GLU A 163 -1.40 1.58 -1.32
C GLU A 163 -1.82 2.23 0.02
N GLY A 164 -1.26 3.39 0.33
CA GLY A 164 -1.67 4.18 1.48
C GLY A 164 -1.16 3.69 2.84
N ILE A 165 -0.27 2.70 2.90
CA ILE A 165 0.26 2.16 4.17
C ILE A 165 0.99 3.24 4.97
N LEU A 166 1.67 4.18 4.31
CA LEU A 166 2.30 5.32 4.98
C LEU A 166 1.28 6.13 5.81
N ASN A 167 0.08 6.35 5.28
CA ASN A 167 -0.96 7.08 6.01
C ASN A 167 -1.47 6.28 7.22
N LEU A 168 -1.58 4.94 7.11
CA LEU A 168 -1.96 4.09 8.23
C LEU A 168 -0.91 4.13 9.36
N ILE A 169 0.39 4.11 9.02
CA ILE A 169 1.48 4.25 9.99
C ILE A 169 1.35 5.58 10.74
N LEU A 170 1.14 6.68 10.02
CA LEU A 170 0.97 8.01 10.61
C LEU A 170 -0.26 8.09 11.53
N ASP A 171 -1.38 7.50 11.11
CA ASP A 171 -2.61 7.47 11.91
C ASP A 171 -2.44 6.64 13.19
N MET A 172 -1.78 5.49 13.12
CA MET A 172 -1.43 4.70 14.31
C MET A 172 -0.59 5.50 15.30
N ILE A 173 0.48 6.16 14.82
CA ILE A 173 1.34 6.99 15.68
C ILE A 173 0.53 8.10 16.35
N ASP A 174 -0.35 8.79 15.61
CA ASP A 174 -1.19 9.85 16.16
C ASP A 174 -2.13 9.34 17.23
N LYS A 175 -2.84 8.25 16.98
CA LYS A 175 -3.79 7.68 17.93
C LYS A 175 -3.09 7.14 19.18
N MET A 176 -1.95 6.48 19.02
CA MET A 176 -1.14 6.01 20.16
C MET A 176 -0.68 7.18 21.04
N ASN A 177 -0.23 8.29 20.43
CA ASN A 177 0.15 9.48 21.19
C ASN A 177 -1.02 10.11 21.96
N VAL A 178 -2.22 10.13 21.38
CA VAL A 178 -3.43 10.61 22.07
C VAL A 178 -3.70 9.77 23.32
N ILE A 179 -3.60 8.44 23.19
CA ILE A 179 -3.80 7.50 24.30
C ILE A 179 -2.76 7.70 25.40
N THR A 180 -1.50 7.84 25.02
CA THR A 180 -0.40 8.10 25.94
C THR A 180 -0.61 9.43 26.69
N SER A 181 -0.96 10.50 25.98
CA SER A 181 -1.17 11.82 26.56
C SER A 181 -2.40 11.90 27.49
N GLN A 182 -3.40 11.05 27.27
CA GLN A 182 -4.57 10.93 28.15
C GLN A 182 -4.32 10.07 29.40
N GLY A 183 -3.13 9.48 29.54
CA GLY A 183 -2.79 8.63 30.68
C GLY A 183 -3.54 7.29 30.71
N LEU A 184 -4.14 6.89 29.59
CA LEU A 184 -4.91 5.63 29.51
C LEU A 184 -4.02 4.39 29.66
N LEU A 185 -2.71 4.54 29.42
CA LEU A 185 -1.73 3.44 29.59
C LEU A 185 -1.62 2.96 31.04
N SER A 186 -1.86 3.83 32.03
CA SER A 186 -1.83 3.43 33.44
C SER A 186 -2.89 2.39 33.81
N SER A 187 -3.89 2.21 32.94
CA SER A 187 -4.92 1.18 33.08
C SER A 187 -4.60 -0.13 32.38
N PHE A 188 -3.45 -0.25 31.68
CA PHE A 188 -2.97 -1.54 31.19
C PHE A 188 -2.66 -2.48 32.36
N ALA A 189 -3.33 -3.62 32.38
CA ALA A 189 -3.10 -4.62 33.40
C ALA A 189 -1.81 -5.38 33.07
N GLY A 190 -0.68 -4.96 33.69
CA GLY A 190 0.59 -5.66 33.62
C GLY A 190 1.70 -4.91 32.89
N GLU A 191 2.91 -5.17 33.33
CA GLU A 191 4.16 -4.60 32.82
C GLU A 191 4.39 -4.99 31.36
N GLU A 192 4.06 -6.23 30.99
CA GLU A 192 4.23 -6.78 29.63
C GLU A 192 3.46 -5.99 28.54
N ALA A 193 2.23 -5.57 28.81
CA ALA A 193 1.44 -4.78 27.86
C ALA A 193 2.03 -3.37 27.66
N GLY A 194 2.62 -2.79 28.70
CA GLY A 194 3.35 -1.53 28.62
C GLY A 194 4.59 -1.64 27.74
N ASP A 195 5.40 -2.67 27.94
CA ASP A 195 6.61 -2.94 27.16
C ASP A 195 6.27 -3.18 25.68
N GLN A 196 5.21 -3.95 25.39
CA GLN A 196 4.73 -4.17 24.04
C GLN A 196 4.24 -2.88 23.36
N TRP A 197 3.57 -2.00 24.11
CA TRP A 197 3.13 -0.71 23.62
C TRP A 197 4.31 0.19 23.21
N GLU A 198 5.33 0.28 24.06
CA GLU A 198 6.56 1.02 23.76
C GLU A 198 7.28 0.43 22.55
N SER A 199 7.37 -0.91 22.48
CA SER A 199 7.96 -1.62 21.35
C SER A 199 7.22 -1.32 20.03
N ILE A 200 5.88 -1.35 20.04
CA ILE A 200 5.05 -0.98 18.86
C ILE A 200 5.34 0.46 18.45
N SER A 201 5.35 1.40 19.39
CA SER A 201 5.62 2.80 19.12
C SER A 201 7.00 2.99 18.46
N ALA A 202 8.05 2.40 19.02
CA ALA A 202 9.39 2.47 18.48
C ALA A 202 9.49 1.85 17.07
N SER A 203 8.89 0.67 16.88
CA SER A 203 8.87 -0.05 15.60
C SER A 203 8.10 0.71 14.51
N LEU A 204 7.05 1.44 14.86
CA LEU A 204 6.31 2.31 13.91
C LEU A 204 7.18 3.48 13.41
N PHE A 205 7.97 4.13 14.28
CA PHE A 205 8.89 5.16 13.84
C PHE A 205 10.04 4.59 13.00
N GLN A 206 10.53 3.40 13.33
CA GLN A 206 11.52 2.70 12.51
C GLN A 206 10.97 2.37 11.12
N LEU A 207 9.75 1.86 11.06
CA LEU A 207 9.07 1.54 9.79
C LEU A 207 8.82 2.81 8.96
N LEU A 208 8.38 3.89 9.58
CA LEU A 208 8.22 5.19 8.93
C LEU A 208 9.54 5.64 8.28
N ALA A 209 10.64 5.57 9.04
CA ALA A 209 11.96 5.91 8.53
C ALA A 209 12.40 4.97 7.39
N ALA A 210 12.14 3.67 7.51
CA ALA A 210 12.51 2.66 6.52
C ALA A 210 11.75 2.83 5.19
N VAL A 211 10.47 3.20 5.23
CA VAL A 211 9.67 3.46 4.02
C VAL A 211 10.09 4.74 3.29
N ILE A 212 10.67 5.71 4.00
CA ILE A 212 11.09 7.00 3.43
C ILE A 212 12.56 6.99 2.99
N ARG A 213 13.40 6.25 3.72
CA ARG A 213 14.87 6.30 3.59
C ARG A 213 15.34 5.90 2.19
N GLY A 214 16.09 6.82 1.54
CA GLY A 214 16.67 6.57 0.21
C GLY A 214 15.67 6.61 -0.95
N ASN A 215 14.40 6.95 -0.67
CA ASN A 215 13.36 7.13 -1.66
C ASN A 215 12.99 8.61 -1.78
N HIS A 216 13.43 9.24 -2.88
CA HIS A 216 13.24 10.67 -3.09
C HIS A 216 11.75 11.06 -3.18
N THR A 217 10.92 10.23 -3.80
CA THR A 217 9.48 10.49 -3.96
C THR A 217 8.79 10.50 -2.61
N ASN A 218 8.98 9.45 -1.81
CA ASN A 218 8.39 9.34 -0.49
C ASN A 218 8.93 10.44 0.46
N CYS A 219 10.23 10.72 0.38
CA CYS A 219 10.84 11.80 1.14
C CYS A 219 10.24 13.16 0.80
N SER A 220 10.07 13.48 -0.49
CA SER A 220 9.50 14.75 -0.94
C SER A 220 8.05 14.93 -0.53
N GLN A 221 7.26 13.86 -0.56
CA GLN A 221 5.87 13.88 -0.09
C GLN A 221 5.79 14.05 1.43
N PHE A 222 6.69 13.38 2.16
CA PHE A 222 6.75 13.50 3.63
C PHE A 222 7.29 14.86 4.07
N ALA A 223 8.23 15.46 3.32
CA ALA A 223 8.85 16.75 3.62
C ALA A 223 7.92 17.96 3.47
N GLN A 224 6.65 17.77 3.09
CA GLN A 224 5.68 18.84 3.13
C GLN A 224 5.58 19.44 4.55
N ALA A 225 5.55 20.77 4.66
CA ALA A 225 5.71 21.49 5.92
C ALA A 225 4.83 21.01 7.08
N GLN A 226 3.59 20.59 6.79
CA GLN A 226 2.66 20.08 7.80
C GLN A 226 3.13 18.78 8.43
N ARG A 227 3.70 17.85 7.65
CA ARG A 227 4.16 16.54 8.14
C ARG A 227 5.46 16.66 8.94
N LEU A 228 6.36 17.55 8.54
CA LEU A 228 7.57 17.82 9.33
C LEU A 228 7.23 18.44 10.69
N ASN A 229 6.35 19.44 10.71
CA ASN A 229 5.89 20.03 11.96
C ASN A 229 5.18 19.01 12.85
N TRP A 230 4.37 18.12 12.26
CA TRP A 230 3.76 17.00 12.95
C TRP A 230 4.83 16.10 13.60
N LEU A 231 5.85 15.67 12.83
CA LEU A 231 6.92 14.82 13.33
C LEU A 231 7.65 15.47 14.51
N PHE A 232 8.03 16.75 14.38
CA PHE A 232 8.69 17.49 15.46
C PHE A 232 7.81 17.59 16.72
N SER A 233 6.50 17.76 16.55
CA SER A 233 5.57 17.78 17.68
C SER A 233 5.47 16.42 18.43
N LYS A 234 5.78 15.32 17.76
CA LYS A 234 5.76 13.97 18.34
C LYS A 234 7.10 13.58 18.98
N LEU A 235 8.21 14.11 18.46
CA LEU A 235 9.56 13.83 18.97
C LEU A 235 9.99 14.79 20.09
N GLY A 236 9.36 15.97 20.19
CA GLY A 236 9.67 17.00 21.18
C GLY A 236 8.81 16.96 22.45
N GLY A 237 8.20 15.84 22.76
CA GLY A 237 7.39 15.65 23.94
C GLY A 237 8.23 15.46 25.20
N GLU A 238 8.79 16.54 25.75
CA GLU A 238 9.11 16.76 27.15
C GLU A 238 8.45 18.05 27.63
#